data_0dad3f9573894040eff33bda37c53299
#
_entry.id   0dad3f9573894040eff33bda37c53299
#
_cell.length_a   1.000
_cell.length_b   1.000
_cell.length_c   1.000
_cell.angle_alpha   90.00
_cell.angle_beta   90.00
_cell.angle_gamma   90.00
#
_symmetry.space_group_name_H-M   'P 1'
#
loop_
_entity.id
_entity.type
_entity.pdbx_description
1 polymer ?
#
loop_
_entity_poly.entity_id
_entity_poly.type
_entity_poly.pdbx_seq_one_letter_code
_entity_poly.pdbx_strand_id
1 'polypeptide(L)'
;SRINHKYGEVFIIPEAKLQKNAQLIPGTDGEKMSKSRENTIDLFDDEKSIKKIINKNVITDNSPLEAPKDPNNSTFYHLYNLITSSEKSSKMAENLKAGGYGWGHAKKELIEELVKSFASQREKFNHYINHPQEVEDVLQKGALKAKKVADTTLSRVRESLGYNS
;
A
#
# COMPACT_ATOMS: atom_id res chain seq x y z
N SER A 1 27.61 10.32 1.58
CA SER A 1 27.45 10.83 2.97
C SER A 1 28.60 11.77 3.30
N ARG A 2 28.32 12.92 3.94
CA ARG A 2 29.37 13.87 4.38
C ARG A 2 30.35 13.22 5.36
N ILE A 3 29.88 12.29 6.19
CA ILE A 3 30.72 11.55 7.14
C ILE A 3 31.69 10.65 6.38
N ASN A 4 31.23 9.89 5.40
CA ASN A 4 32.11 9.04 4.60
C ASN A 4 33.20 9.85 3.86
N HIS A 5 32.86 11.03 3.39
CA HIS A 5 33.83 11.90 2.73
C HIS A 5 34.94 12.37 3.68
N LYS A 6 34.62 12.64 4.95
CA LYS A 6 35.59 13.18 5.93
C LYS A 6 36.35 12.09 6.68
N TYR A 7 35.73 10.94 6.94
CA TYR A 7 36.24 9.92 7.86
C TYR A 7 36.42 8.53 7.22
N GLY A 8 36.30 8.43 5.89
CA GLY A 8 36.34 7.14 5.18
C GLY A 8 34.99 6.43 5.17
N GLU A 9 34.96 5.16 4.76
CA GLU A 9 33.73 4.36 4.60
C GLU A 9 33.10 3.95 5.94
N VAL A 10 32.54 4.90 6.67
CA VAL A 10 31.87 4.68 7.98
C VAL A 10 30.49 4.08 7.81
N PHE A 11 29.71 4.59 6.84
CA PHE A 11 28.35 4.12 6.56
C PHE A 11 28.25 3.42 5.21
N ILE A 12 27.49 2.35 5.18
CA ILE A 12 27.04 1.74 3.91
C ILE A 12 25.99 2.66 3.29
N ILE A 13 26.20 3.11 2.07
CA ILE A 13 25.24 3.95 1.36
C ILE A 13 24.13 3.04 0.81
N PRO A 14 22.84 3.27 1.20
CA PRO A 14 21.76 2.44 0.75
C PRO A 14 21.45 2.68 -0.74
N GLU A 15 21.12 1.61 -1.44
CA GLU A 15 20.62 1.66 -2.82
C GLU A 15 19.10 1.63 -2.84
N ALA A 16 18.51 2.39 -3.77
CA ALA A 16 17.07 2.40 -3.96
C ALA A 16 16.60 1.12 -4.65
N LYS A 17 15.68 0.38 -4.02
CA LYS A 17 15.01 -0.79 -4.61
C LYS A 17 13.57 -0.44 -4.91
N LEU A 18 13.30 -0.04 -6.16
CA LEU A 18 11.97 0.36 -6.61
C LEU A 18 11.25 -0.81 -7.29
N GLN A 19 9.98 -1.00 -6.92
CA GLN A 19 9.09 -1.91 -7.65
C GLN A 19 8.44 -1.16 -8.81
N LYS A 20 8.61 -1.66 -10.03
CA LYS A 20 8.17 -0.96 -11.26
C LYS A 20 6.67 -0.65 -11.30
N ASN A 21 5.82 -1.47 -10.67
CA ASN A 21 4.36 -1.37 -10.77
C ASN A 21 3.65 -0.78 -9.53
N ALA A 22 4.39 -0.36 -8.52
CA ALA A 22 3.81 0.10 -7.24
C ALA A 22 4.46 1.39 -6.72
N GLN A 23 4.93 2.26 -7.62
CA GLN A 23 5.61 3.50 -7.23
C GLN A 23 4.65 4.51 -6.61
N LEU A 24 3.39 4.51 -7.04
CA LEU A 24 2.39 5.47 -6.61
C LEU A 24 1.02 4.79 -6.56
N ILE A 25 0.49 4.59 -5.35
CA ILE A 25 -0.86 4.06 -5.16
C ILE A 25 -1.82 5.25 -5.14
N PRO A 26 -2.83 5.29 -6.04
CA PRO A 26 -3.83 6.35 -6.03
C PRO A 26 -4.75 6.21 -4.80
N GLY A 27 -5.12 7.33 -4.21
CA GLY A 27 -6.18 7.41 -3.22
C GLY A 27 -7.57 7.39 -3.86
N THR A 28 -8.59 7.48 -3.04
CA THR A 28 -9.99 7.51 -3.50
C THR A 28 -10.31 8.72 -4.38
N ASP A 29 -9.52 9.79 -4.26
CA ASP A 29 -9.59 11.06 -5.00
C ASP A 29 -8.72 11.09 -6.27
N GLY A 30 -8.00 10.00 -6.59
CA GLY A 30 -7.08 9.91 -7.72
C GLY A 30 -5.68 10.46 -7.46
N GLU A 31 -5.49 11.20 -6.38
CA GLU A 31 -4.19 11.70 -5.97
C GLU A 31 -3.39 10.62 -5.21
N LYS A 32 -2.13 10.89 -4.88
CA LYS A 32 -1.33 9.96 -4.08
C LYS A 32 -2.03 9.61 -2.76
N MET A 33 -2.23 8.32 -2.50
CA MET A 33 -2.84 7.83 -1.26
C MET A 33 -2.03 8.30 -0.04
N SER A 34 -2.72 8.91 0.93
CA SER A 34 -2.10 9.47 2.14
C SER A 34 -3.10 9.59 3.28
N LYS A 35 -2.69 9.27 4.50
CA LYS A 35 -3.51 9.46 5.69
C LYS A 35 -3.88 10.92 5.93
N SER A 36 -2.96 11.85 5.65
CA SER A 36 -3.19 13.30 5.82
C SER A 36 -4.20 13.89 4.82
N ARG A 37 -4.49 13.17 3.72
CA ARG A 37 -5.49 13.54 2.73
C ARG A 37 -6.84 12.85 2.96
N GLU A 38 -6.92 11.92 3.91
CA GLU A 38 -8.12 11.12 4.19
C GLU A 38 -8.66 10.36 2.96
N ASN A 39 -7.78 10.06 1.99
CA ASN A 39 -8.10 9.38 0.74
C ASN A 39 -7.66 7.91 0.72
N THR A 40 -7.47 7.30 1.90
CA THR A 40 -7.05 5.93 2.07
C THR A 40 -8.22 4.94 2.05
N ILE A 41 -7.91 3.69 1.67
CA ILE A 41 -8.80 2.53 1.87
C ILE A 41 -8.09 1.62 2.86
N ASP A 42 -8.65 1.42 4.05
CA ASP A 42 -8.11 0.48 5.01
C ASP A 42 -8.52 -0.96 4.62
N LEU A 43 -7.51 -1.77 4.30
CA LEU A 43 -7.72 -3.13 3.81
C LEU A 43 -8.19 -4.10 4.91
N PHE A 44 -8.01 -3.71 6.18
CA PHE A 44 -8.35 -4.54 7.34
C PHE A 44 -9.64 -4.10 8.04
N ASP A 45 -10.28 -3.06 7.54
CA ASP A 45 -11.61 -2.66 7.97
C ASP A 45 -12.66 -3.74 7.69
N ASP A 46 -13.81 -3.63 8.35
CA ASP A 46 -14.95 -4.48 8.05
C ASP A 46 -15.51 -4.20 6.63
N GLU A 47 -16.18 -5.20 6.07
CA GLU A 47 -16.73 -5.12 4.71
C GLU A 47 -17.67 -3.93 4.53
N LYS A 48 -18.46 -3.57 5.56
CA LYS A 48 -19.42 -2.46 5.51
C LYS A 48 -18.68 -1.12 5.37
N SER A 49 -17.58 -0.94 6.11
CA SER A 49 -16.73 0.24 6.04
C SER A 49 -16.03 0.35 4.69
N ILE A 50 -15.43 -0.73 4.18
CA ILE A 50 -14.82 -0.79 2.84
C ILE A 50 -15.86 -0.41 1.77
N LYS A 51 -17.05 -1.01 1.81
CA LYS A 51 -18.15 -0.73 0.89
C LYS A 51 -18.58 0.73 0.92
N LYS A 52 -18.68 1.32 2.11
CA LYS A 52 -19.03 2.74 2.29
C LYS A 52 -17.98 3.65 1.66
N ILE A 53 -16.69 3.40 1.93
CA ILE A 53 -15.57 4.19 1.41
C ILE A 53 -15.53 4.12 -0.12
N ILE A 54 -15.59 2.92 -0.70
CA ILE A 54 -15.51 2.75 -2.15
C ILE A 54 -16.70 3.41 -2.85
N ASN A 55 -17.92 3.18 -2.37
CA ASN A 55 -19.10 3.73 -3.01
C ASN A 55 -19.14 5.26 -2.92
N LYS A 56 -18.73 5.83 -1.79
CA LYS A 56 -18.85 7.28 -1.55
C LYS A 56 -17.64 8.07 -2.04
N ASN A 57 -16.42 7.55 -1.83
CA ASN A 57 -15.21 8.36 -1.95
C ASN A 57 -14.41 8.05 -3.23
N VAL A 58 -14.46 6.82 -3.78
CA VAL A 58 -13.76 6.54 -5.03
C VAL A 58 -14.42 7.33 -6.16
N ILE A 59 -13.66 8.30 -6.67
CA ILE A 59 -14.17 9.17 -7.73
C ILE A 59 -14.32 8.42 -9.05
N THR A 60 -15.34 8.77 -9.76
CA THR A 60 -15.64 8.33 -11.12
C THR A 60 -16.11 9.54 -11.92
N ASP A 61 -16.05 9.46 -13.23
CA ASP A 61 -16.66 10.47 -14.08
C ASP A 61 -18.21 10.40 -14.01
N ASN A 62 -18.86 11.39 -14.58
CA ASN A 62 -20.33 11.49 -14.64
C ASN A 62 -20.91 10.82 -15.91
N SER A 63 -20.16 9.90 -16.56
CA SER A 63 -20.62 9.23 -17.75
C SER A 63 -21.88 8.40 -17.49
N PRO A 64 -22.89 8.48 -18.35
CA PRO A 64 -24.07 7.62 -18.22
C PRO A 64 -23.75 6.16 -18.45
N LEU A 65 -24.70 5.28 -18.10
CA LEU A 65 -24.54 3.83 -18.18
C LEU A 65 -24.06 3.36 -19.54
N GLU A 66 -24.68 3.88 -20.60
CA GLU A 66 -24.47 3.45 -21.98
C GLU A 66 -23.17 3.95 -22.59
N ALA A 67 -22.60 5.03 -22.01
CA ALA A 67 -21.39 5.62 -22.57
C ALA A 67 -20.15 4.77 -22.28
N PRO A 68 -19.25 4.64 -23.27
CA PRO A 68 -17.91 4.12 -23.05
C PRO A 68 -17.14 4.94 -21.99
N LYS A 69 -16.32 4.26 -21.20
CA LYS A 69 -15.51 4.87 -20.15
C LYS A 69 -14.04 4.60 -20.42
N ASP A 70 -13.17 5.57 -20.12
CA ASP A 70 -11.74 5.41 -20.33
C ASP A 70 -11.05 4.81 -19.08
N PRO A 71 -10.58 3.55 -19.16
CA PRO A 71 -9.86 2.93 -18.05
C PRO A 71 -8.57 3.66 -17.67
N ASN A 72 -7.88 4.25 -18.65
CA ASN A 72 -6.59 4.88 -18.41
C ASN A 72 -6.70 6.19 -17.60
N ASN A 73 -7.87 6.80 -17.60
CA ASN A 73 -8.15 8.03 -16.85
C ASN A 73 -9.14 7.79 -15.69
N SER A 74 -9.17 6.56 -15.17
CA SER A 74 -10.12 6.16 -14.14
C SER A 74 -9.40 5.76 -12.85
N THR A 75 -9.60 6.53 -11.78
CA THR A 75 -9.12 6.19 -10.42
C THR A 75 -9.61 4.81 -9.99
N PHE A 76 -10.88 4.51 -10.26
CA PHE A 76 -11.45 3.18 -10.02
C PHE A 76 -10.61 2.09 -10.70
N TYR A 77 -10.34 2.22 -12.00
CA TYR A 77 -9.62 1.19 -12.75
C TYR A 77 -8.18 1.04 -12.28
N HIS A 78 -7.50 2.13 -11.93
CA HIS A 78 -6.16 2.05 -11.35
C HIS A 78 -6.14 1.26 -10.03
N LEU A 79 -7.11 1.50 -9.14
CA LEU A 79 -7.26 0.72 -7.90
C LEU A 79 -7.57 -0.76 -8.18
N TYR A 80 -8.48 -1.04 -9.11
CA TYR A 80 -8.86 -2.40 -9.49
C TYR A 80 -7.67 -3.18 -10.06
N ASN A 81 -6.88 -2.55 -10.92
CA ASN A 81 -5.70 -3.15 -11.54
C ASN A 81 -4.59 -3.50 -10.53
N LEU A 82 -4.50 -2.79 -9.41
CA LEU A 82 -3.50 -3.07 -8.37
C LEU A 82 -3.78 -4.36 -7.59
N ILE A 83 -5.03 -4.79 -7.51
CA ILE A 83 -5.45 -5.89 -6.64
C ILE A 83 -5.92 -7.13 -7.40
N THR A 84 -6.09 -7.03 -8.71
CA THR A 84 -6.59 -8.13 -9.55
C THR A 84 -5.51 -8.68 -10.48
N SER A 85 -5.79 -9.86 -11.07
CA SER A 85 -4.94 -10.41 -12.12
C SER A 85 -5.05 -9.58 -13.40
N SER A 86 -4.00 -9.62 -14.23
CA SER A 86 -3.99 -8.96 -15.53
C SER A 86 -5.17 -9.37 -16.44
N GLU A 87 -5.61 -10.62 -16.35
CA GLU A 87 -6.76 -11.11 -17.09
C GLU A 87 -8.07 -10.41 -16.65
N LYS A 88 -8.35 -10.35 -15.35
CA LYS A 88 -9.51 -9.64 -14.80
C LYS A 88 -9.46 -8.15 -15.11
N SER A 89 -8.28 -7.55 -14.99
CA SER A 89 -8.07 -6.15 -15.29
C SER A 89 -8.35 -5.84 -16.77
N SER A 90 -7.86 -6.68 -17.70
CA SER A 90 -8.13 -6.53 -19.13
C SER A 90 -9.63 -6.64 -19.44
N LYS A 91 -10.30 -7.63 -18.85
CA LYS A 91 -11.75 -7.80 -19.02
C LYS A 91 -12.54 -6.61 -18.48
N MET A 92 -12.14 -6.06 -17.34
CA MET A 92 -12.75 -4.84 -16.79
C MET A 92 -12.56 -3.66 -17.75
N ALA A 93 -11.37 -3.50 -18.31
CA ALA A 93 -11.09 -2.44 -19.29
C ALA A 93 -11.95 -2.58 -20.55
N GLU A 94 -12.16 -3.80 -21.05
CA GLU A 94 -13.05 -4.07 -22.19
C GLU A 94 -14.50 -3.71 -21.87
N ASN A 95 -15.01 -4.12 -20.70
CA ASN A 95 -16.37 -3.79 -20.25
C ASN A 95 -16.58 -2.28 -20.15
N LEU A 96 -15.62 -1.55 -19.58
CA LEU A 96 -15.69 -0.09 -19.47
C LEU A 96 -15.71 0.59 -20.86
N LYS A 97 -14.86 0.15 -21.79
CA LYS A 97 -14.79 0.69 -23.16
C LYS A 97 -16.01 0.38 -24.02
N ALA A 98 -16.63 -0.78 -23.81
CA ALA A 98 -17.80 -1.20 -24.58
C ALA A 98 -19.04 -0.34 -24.31
N GLY A 99 -19.14 0.32 -23.16
CA GLY A 99 -20.37 0.95 -22.69
C GLY A 99 -21.36 -0.06 -22.14
N GLY A 100 -22.45 0.42 -21.56
CA GLY A 100 -23.45 -0.44 -20.91
C GLY A 100 -23.00 -1.00 -19.56
N TYR A 101 -21.81 -0.64 -19.07
CA TYR A 101 -21.26 -1.07 -17.79
C TYR A 101 -21.17 0.08 -16.79
N GLY A 102 -22.07 0.09 -15.81
CA GLY A 102 -22.22 1.19 -14.86
C GLY A 102 -21.18 1.19 -13.74
N TRP A 103 -20.82 2.37 -13.26
CA TRP A 103 -19.90 2.52 -12.14
C TRP A 103 -20.31 1.77 -10.87
N GLY A 104 -21.63 1.59 -10.64
CA GLY A 104 -22.13 0.82 -9.51
C GLY A 104 -21.72 -0.66 -9.58
N HIS A 105 -21.78 -1.28 -10.78
CA HIS A 105 -21.31 -2.65 -11.00
C HIS A 105 -19.78 -2.73 -10.84
N ALA A 106 -19.06 -1.81 -11.45
CA ALA A 106 -17.61 -1.73 -11.33
C ALA A 106 -17.14 -1.63 -9.87
N LYS A 107 -17.72 -0.69 -9.11
CA LYS A 107 -17.40 -0.52 -7.68
C LYS A 107 -17.75 -1.77 -6.85
N LYS A 108 -18.84 -2.47 -7.19
CA LYS A 108 -19.20 -3.73 -6.53
C LYS A 108 -18.12 -4.80 -6.74
N GLU A 109 -17.63 -4.97 -7.97
CA GLU A 109 -16.55 -5.92 -8.25
C GLU A 109 -15.25 -5.54 -7.51
N LEU A 110 -14.90 -4.25 -7.43
CA LEU A 110 -13.74 -3.79 -6.66
C LEU A 110 -13.87 -4.17 -5.17
N ILE A 111 -15.06 -3.99 -4.59
CA ILE A 111 -15.33 -4.36 -3.19
C ILE A 111 -15.15 -5.88 -3.00
N GLU A 112 -15.75 -6.68 -3.87
CA GLU A 112 -15.67 -8.14 -3.79
C GLU A 112 -14.22 -8.63 -3.91
N GLU A 113 -13.44 -8.07 -4.83
CA GLU A 113 -12.01 -8.41 -4.97
C GLU A 113 -11.18 -7.97 -3.75
N LEU A 114 -11.40 -6.79 -3.19
CA LEU A 114 -10.74 -6.34 -1.97
C LEU A 114 -11.06 -7.23 -0.78
N VAL A 115 -12.34 -7.51 -0.55
CA VAL A 115 -12.78 -8.35 0.57
C VAL A 115 -12.19 -9.75 0.45
N LYS A 116 -12.22 -10.34 -0.74
CA LYS A 116 -11.71 -11.68 -1.00
C LYS A 116 -10.18 -11.76 -0.92
N SER A 117 -9.48 -10.84 -1.57
CA SER A 117 -8.01 -10.90 -1.67
C SER A 117 -7.31 -10.70 -0.35
N PHE A 118 -7.90 -9.95 0.56
CA PHE A 118 -7.32 -9.66 1.88
C PHE A 118 -8.01 -10.39 3.05
N ALA A 119 -8.84 -11.40 2.79
CA ALA A 119 -9.57 -12.13 3.83
C ALA A 119 -8.62 -12.75 4.88
N SER A 120 -7.63 -13.51 4.43
CA SER A 120 -6.67 -14.17 5.35
C SER A 120 -5.79 -13.18 6.12
N GLN A 121 -5.44 -12.06 5.52
CA GLN A 121 -4.68 -11.00 6.18
C GLN A 121 -5.54 -10.28 7.24
N ARG A 122 -6.82 -10.08 6.95
CA ARG A 122 -7.79 -9.51 7.91
C ARG A 122 -8.02 -10.44 9.10
N GLU A 123 -8.10 -11.75 8.87
CA GLU A 123 -8.16 -12.73 9.96
C GLU A 123 -6.92 -12.66 10.86
N LYS A 124 -5.72 -12.59 10.27
CA LYS A 124 -4.47 -12.43 11.02
C LYS A 124 -4.43 -11.10 11.78
N PHE A 125 -4.86 -10.02 11.15
CA PHE A 125 -4.94 -8.71 11.80
C PHE A 125 -5.85 -8.77 13.04
N ASN A 126 -7.05 -9.33 12.90
CA ASN A 126 -7.98 -9.51 14.01
C ASN A 126 -7.44 -10.44 15.11
N HIS A 127 -6.71 -11.49 14.71
CA HIS A 127 -6.02 -12.35 15.67
C HIS A 127 -5.03 -11.53 16.52
N TYR A 128 -4.15 -10.76 15.89
CA TYR A 128 -3.13 -9.97 16.60
C TYR A 128 -3.72 -8.82 17.43
N ILE A 129 -4.83 -8.22 17.00
CA ILE A 129 -5.54 -7.23 17.83
C ILE A 129 -6.03 -7.87 19.14
N ASN A 130 -6.48 -9.13 19.09
CA ASN A 130 -6.95 -9.85 20.27
C ASN A 130 -5.84 -10.54 21.07
N HIS A 131 -4.61 -10.61 20.52
CA HIS A 131 -3.44 -11.24 21.15
C HIS A 131 -2.21 -10.30 21.14
N PRO A 132 -2.29 -9.12 21.81
CA PRO A 132 -1.23 -8.13 21.75
C PRO A 132 0.11 -8.63 22.29
N GLN A 133 0.12 -9.63 23.18
CA GLN A 133 1.35 -10.21 23.71
C GLN A 133 2.17 -10.90 22.61
N GLU A 134 1.55 -11.55 21.64
CA GLU A 134 2.26 -12.15 20.50
C GLU A 134 2.98 -11.09 19.66
N VAL A 135 2.35 -9.93 19.48
CA VAL A 135 2.94 -8.79 18.77
C VAL A 135 4.14 -8.26 19.55
N GLU A 136 4.00 -8.08 20.88
CA GLU A 136 5.09 -7.62 21.74
C GLU A 136 6.30 -8.56 21.71
N ASP A 137 6.08 -9.86 21.77
CA ASP A 137 7.15 -10.87 21.68
C ASP A 137 7.92 -10.80 20.35
N VAL A 138 7.21 -10.56 19.23
CA VAL A 138 7.83 -10.38 17.91
C VAL A 138 8.63 -9.07 17.87
N LEU A 139 8.09 -7.99 18.42
CA LEU A 139 8.75 -6.69 18.50
C LEU A 139 10.02 -6.76 19.35
N GLN A 140 10.00 -7.43 20.50
CA GLN A 140 11.19 -7.60 21.36
C GLN A 140 12.27 -8.41 20.65
N LYS A 141 11.92 -9.53 19.99
CA LYS A 141 12.88 -10.30 19.17
C LYS A 141 13.46 -9.48 18.02
N GLY A 142 12.63 -8.66 17.38
CA GLY A 142 13.03 -7.73 16.33
C GLY A 142 13.98 -6.65 16.85
N ALA A 143 13.66 -6.07 18.00
CA ALA A 143 14.49 -5.04 18.65
C ALA A 143 15.89 -5.56 18.99
N LEU A 144 16.01 -6.79 19.50
CA LEU A 144 17.31 -7.42 19.76
C LEU A 144 18.16 -7.59 18.51
N LYS A 145 17.54 -8.01 17.38
CA LYS A 145 18.23 -8.11 16.09
C LYS A 145 18.67 -6.75 15.58
N ALA A 146 17.79 -5.76 15.61
CA ALA A 146 18.08 -4.39 15.18
C ALA A 146 19.18 -3.76 16.05
N LYS A 147 19.13 -3.95 17.37
CA LYS A 147 20.13 -3.46 18.31
C LYS A 147 21.52 -4.01 17.97
N LYS A 148 21.63 -5.30 17.67
CA LYS A 148 22.93 -5.91 17.31
C LYS A 148 23.57 -5.22 16.09
N VAL A 149 22.78 -4.92 15.06
CA VAL A 149 23.25 -4.23 13.84
C VAL A 149 23.59 -2.77 14.16
N ALA A 150 22.73 -2.11 14.93
CA ALA A 150 22.92 -0.71 15.33
C ALA A 150 24.17 -0.53 16.20
N ASP A 151 24.41 -1.40 17.18
CA ASP A 151 25.58 -1.35 18.05
C ASP A 151 26.89 -1.52 17.24
N THR A 152 26.92 -2.44 16.28
CA THR A 152 28.08 -2.60 15.38
C THR A 152 28.36 -1.35 14.57
N THR A 153 27.30 -0.72 14.04
CA THR A 153 27.44 0.53 13.28
C THR A 153 27.88 1.68 14.19
N LEU A 154 27.30 1.78 15.38
CA LEU A 154 27.61 2.82 16.35
C LEU A 154 29.06 2.73 16.83
N SER A 155 29.58 1.52 17.11
CA SER A 155 30.98 1.31 17.49
C SER A 155 31.91 1.81 16.37
N ARG A 156 31.67 1.42 15.13
CA ARG A 156 32.45 1.89 13.98
C ARG A 156 32.43 3.41 13.82
N VAL A 157 31.28 4.04 14.03
CA VAL A 157 31.14 5.51 14.01
C VAL A 157 31.97 6.15 15.13
N ARG A 158 31.88 5.64 16.36
CA ARG A 158 32.63 6.16 17.52
C ARG A 158 34.12 6.07 17.32
N GLU A 159 34.63 4.91 16.87
CA GLU A 159 36.04 4.71 16.54
C GLU A 159 36.51 5.69 15.46
N SER A 160 35.76 5.86 14.37
CA SER A 160 36.10 6.79 13.29
C SER A 160 36.12 8.26 13.73
N LEU A 161 35.34 8.61 14.73
CA LEU A 161 35.28 9.97 15.29
C LEU A 161 36.24 10.20 16.49
N GLY A 162 36.99 9.18 16.92
CA GLY A 162 37.90 9.24 18.04
C GLY A 162 37.25 9.21 19.42
N TYR A 163 35.98 8.76 19.50
CA TYR A 163 35.33 8.47 20.77
C TYR A 163 35.72 7.07 21.23
N ASN A 164 36.68 6.97 22.12
CA ASN A 164 36.97 5.72 22.80
C ASN A 164 35.80 5.36 23.72
N SER A 165 35.28 4.15 23.61
CA SER A 165 34.25 3.59 24.49
C SER A 165 34.72 3.33 25.87
#